data_fb9ffddd502052d9bedb80b8eb1de026
#
_entry.id   fb9ffddd502052d9bedb80b8eb1de026
#
_cell.length_a   1.000
_cell.length_b   1.000
_cell.length_c   1.000
_cell.angle_alpha   90.00
_cell.angle_beta   90.00
_cell.angle_gamma   90.00
#
_symmetry.space_group_name_H-M   'P 1'
#
loop_
_entity.id
_entity.type
_entity.pdbx_description
1 polymer ?
#
loop_
_entity_poly.entity_id
_entity_poly.type
_entity_poly.pdbx_seq_one_letter_code
_entity_poly.pdbx_strand_id
1 'polypeptide(L)'
;RLILTTLALSLIPAQAMAQQCVAAQVDALPKISRPAAEPVKPLAKHPINVYSFVMSWTPSYCAGLKGPLKDPGDKLQCGQDKPPFGLVVHGLWGETDGTNWPQWCATKAPAPTLPQLQKHLCIMPSAATQMHEWKKHGACGPWTSGGAYWQSVARLYAKLKKPDLYKLAKDGRMVSDAVVHAFVDANPMFKDNEKAIQVQTMPAADGSGKVWLKQVHLCFEPKGIEKGSFVPKACPAPSSSELFIIPTLRKPA
;
A
#
# COMPACT_ATOMS: atom_id res chain seq x y z
N ARG A 1 24.94 47.75 22.88
CA ARG A 1 24.51 47.30 21.55
C ARG A 1 24.38 45.76 21.60
N LEU A 2 23.13 45.28 21.72
CA LEU A 2 22.81 43.87 21.58
C LEU A 2 22.68 43.55 20.10
N ILE A 3 23.45 42.58 19.64
CA ILE A 3 23.32 42.00 18.29
C ILE A 3 22.34 40.82 18.41
N LEU A 4 21.11 41.00 17.90
CA LEU A 4 20.15 39.87 17.73
C LEU A 4 20.55 39.11 16.47
N THR A 5 21.10 37.93 16.61
CA THR A 5 21.26 36.96 15.54
C THR A 5 19.94 36.21 15.32
N THR A 6 19.25 36.56 14.25
CA THR A 6 18.07 35.81 13.78
C THR A 6 18.50 34.47 13.17
N LEU A 7 18.18 33.39 13.84
CA LEU A 7 18.27 32.02 13.26
C LEU A 7 17.20 31.89 12.19
N ALA A 8 17.59 31.90 10.93
CA ALA A 8 16.72 31.54 9.82
C ALA A 8 16.51 30.00 9.84
N LEU A 9 15.36 29.52 10.33
CA LEU A 9 14.93 28.15 10.11
C LEU A 9 14.65 27.98 8.61
N SER A 10 15.53 27.28 7.91
CA SER A 10 15.29 26.85 6.53
C SER A 10 14.21 25.77 6.52
N LEU A 11 12.99 26.15 6.19
CA LEU A 11 11.91 25.21 5.82
C LEU A 11 12.33 24.53 4.52
N ILE A 12 12.83 23.28 4.60
CA ILE A 12 13.06 22.44 3.42
C ILE A 12 11.67 22.11 2.88
N PRO A 13 11.32 22.56 1.66
CA PRO A 13 9.95 22.38 1.16
C PRO A 13 9.69 20.89 0.90
N ALA A 14 8.49 20.43 1.26
CA ALA A 14 7.98 19.07 1.01
C ALA A 14 8.08 18.61 -0.46
N GLN A 15 8.31 19.54 -1.39
CA GLN A 15 8.53 19.32 -2.81
C GLN A 15 9.82 18.55 -3.13
N ALA A 16 10.86 18.63 -2.29
CA ALA A 16 12.13 17.91 -2.51
C ALA A 16 11.98 16.39 -2.36
N MET A 17 11.08 15.93 -1.49
CA MET A 17 10.83 14.51 -1.30
C MET A 17 10.02 13.89 -2.46
N ALA A 18 9.06 14.64 -3.01
CA ALA A 18 8.28 14.19 -4.17
C ALA A 18 9.16 14.02 -5.42
N GLN A 19 10.18 14.85 -5.58
CA GLN A 19 11.09 14.81 -6.72
C GLN A 19 12.04 13.60 -6.69
N GLN A 20 12.43 13.12 -5.52
CA GLN A 20 13.26 11.90 -5.38
C GLN A 20 12.52 10.64 -5.82
N CYS A 21 11.24 10.50 -5.53
CA CYS A 21 10.48 9.32 -5.94
C CYS A 21 10.19 9.28 -7.45
N VAL A 22 10.08 10.45 -8.11
CA VAL A 22 9.89 10.55 -9.58
C VAL A 22 11.19 10.26 -10.33
N ALA A 23 12.34 10.63 -9.74
CA ALA A 23 13.66 10.37 -10.32
C ALA A 23 14.09 8.90 -10.30
N ALA A 24 13.36 8.01 -9.63
CA ALA A 24 13.59 6.56 -9.69
C ALA A 24 13.00 6.00 -10.99
N GLN A 25 13.66 6.25 -12.00
CA GLN A 25 13.76 5.75 -13.36
C GLN A 25 12.83 4.58 -13.72
N VAL A 26 11.68 4.93 -14.25
CA VAL A 26 10.87 4.02 -15.04
C VAL A 26 10.88 4.58 -16.46
N ASP A 27 11.72 4.00 -17.30
CA ASP A 27 11.97 4.50 -18.66
C ASP A 27 11.00 3.92 -19.69
N ALA A 28 10.26 2.87 -19.32
CA ALA A 28 9.32 2.20 -20.21
C ALA A 28 8.07 1.72 -19.46
N LEU A 29 6.96 1.64 -20.21
CA LEU A 29 5.71 1.11 -19.68
C LEU A 29 5.87 -0.39 -19.37
N PRO A 30 5.59 -0.84 -18.12
CA PRO A 30 5.73 -2.25 -17.77
C PRO A 30 4.75 -3.14 -18.57
N LYS A 31 5.27 -4.23 -19.14
CA LYS A 31 4.45 -5.24 -19.79
C LYS A 31 4.07 -6.32 -18.78
N ILE A 32 2.85 -6.27 -18.28
CA ILE A 32 2.33 -7.25 -17.32
C ILE A 32 1.35 -8.18 -18.03
N SER A 33 1.56 -9.46 -17.86
CA SER A 33 0.65 -10.52 -18.32
C SER A 33 0.04 -11.23 -17.10
N ARG A 34 -1.18 -11.72 -17.27
CA ARG A 34 -1.80 -12.58 -16.26
C ARG A 34 -0.99 -13.88 -16.13
N PRO A 35 -0.58 -14.27 -14.91
CA PRO A 35 0.03 -15.59 -14.71
C PRO A 35 -0.93 -16.70 -15.13
N ALA A 36 -0.42 -17.74 -15.79
CA ALA A 36 -1.24 -18.86 -16.29
C ALA A 36 -2.01 -19.56 -15.16
N ALA A 37 -1.43 -19.64 -13.97
CA ALA A 37 -2.05 -20.24 -12.80
C ALA A 37 -3.16 -19.38 -12.16
N GLU A 38 -3.26 -18.09 -12.49
CA GLU A 38 -4.32 -17.23 -11.95
C GLU A 38 -5.55 -17.25 -12.86
N PRO A 39 -6.72 -17.67 -12.35
CA PRO A 39 -7.95 -17.68 -13.15
C PRO A 39 -8.47 -16.28 -13.41
N VAL A 40 -9.16 -16.07 -14.52
CA VAL A 40 -10.03 -14.92 -14.72
C VAL A 40 -11.28 -15.12 -13.86
N LYS A 41 -11.61 -14.16 -13.02
CA LYS A 41 -12.86 -14.15 -12.23
C LYS A 41 -13.68 -12.90 -12.62
N PRO A 42 -14.68 -13.04 -13.48
CA PRO A 42 -15.43 -11.88 -13.98
C PRO A 42 -16.34 -11.29 -12.92
N LEU A 43 -16.49 -9.95 -12.93
CA LEU A 43 -17.32 -9.20 -11.99
C LEU A 43 -18.77 -9.71 -11.90
N ALA A 44 -19.34 -10.14 -13.00
CA ALA A 44 -20.73 -10.67 -13.03
C ALA A 44 -20.95 -11.90 -12.12
N LYS A 45 -19.88 -12.69 -11.88
CA LYS A 45 -19.92 -13.86 -10.99
C LYS A 45 -19.35 -13.60 -9.60
N HIS A 46 -18.63 -12.50 -9.44
CA HIS A 46 -17.95 -12.11 -8.20
C HIS A 46 -18.24 -10.62 -7.94
N PRO A 47 -19.46 -10.26 -7.48
CA PRO A 47 -19.84 -8.86 -7.25
C PRO A 47 -18.96 -8.27 -6.13
N ILE A 48 -18.60 -6.99 -6.28
CA ILE A 48 -17.81 -6.29 -5.28
C ILE A 48 -18.74 -5.81 -4.16
N ASN A 49 -18.52 -6.34 -2.96
CA ASN A 49 -19.26 -5.98 -1.76
C ASN A 49 -18.48 -5.04 -0.84
N VAL A 50 -17.16 -5.02 -0.98
CA VAL A 50 -16.24 -4.19 -0.19
C VAL A 50 -15.02 -3.86 -1.03
N TYR A 51 -14.38 -2.71 -0.76
CA TYR A 51 -13.05 -2.40 -1.27
C TYR A 51 -12.05 -2.45 -0.12
N SER A 52 -11.00 -3.25 -0.30
CA SER A 52 -9.84 -3.28 0.58
C SER A 52 -8.73 -2.38 0.04
N PHE A 53 -8.44 -1.30 0.74
CA PHE A 53 -7.24 -0.50 0.51
C PHE A 53 -6.08 -1.13 1.25
N VAL A 54 -5.16 -1.71 0.52
CA VAL A 54 -4.09 -2.54 1.06
C VAL A 54 -2.77 -1.78 1.09
N MET A 55 -2.15 -1.76 2.26
CA MET A 55 -0.81 -1.21 2.45
C MET A 55 0.15 -2.28 2.95
N SER A 56 1.27 -2.45 2.24
CA SER A 56 2.33 -3.38 2.62
C SER A 56 3.32 -2.73 3.57
N TRP A 57 3.79 -3.51 4.55
CA TRP A 57 4.83 -3.09 5.46
C TRP A 57 6.20 -3.29 4.80
N THR A 58 6.86 -2.19 4.43
CA THR A 58 8.13 -2.21 3.70
C THR A 58 9.22 -3.04 4.37
N PRO A 59 9.46 -2.96 5.72
CA PRO A 59 10.52 -3.76 6.33
C PRO A 59 10.35 -5.27 6.13
N SER A 60 9.14 -5.78 6.28
CA SER A 60 8.88 -7.22 6.05
C SER A 60 9.04 -7.61 4.60
N TYR A 61 8.55 -6.75 3.69
CA TYR A 61 8.75 -6.95 2.26
C TYR A 61 10.23 -7.02 1.90
N CYS A 62 11.01 -6.03 2.30
CA CYS A 62 12.44 -5.96 2.01
C CYS A 62 13.23 -7.10 2.64
N ALA A 63 12.91 -7.48 3.88
CA ALA A 63 13.54 -8.61 4.56
C ALA A 63 13.24 -9.96 3.89
N GLY A 64 12.08 -10.07 3.21
CA GLY A 64 11.70 -11.26 2.46
C GLY A 64 12.38 -11.43 1.10
N LEU A 65 12.97 -10.37 0.55
CA LEU A 65 13.67 -10.45 -0.75
C LEU A 65 14.95 -11.26 -0.63
N LYS A 66 15.22 -12.08 -1.66
CA LYS A 66 16.42 -12.92 -1.74
C LYS A 66 17.33 -12.44 -2.88
N GLY A 67 18.65 -12.45 -2.64
CA GLY A 67 19.64 -12.06 -3.64
C GLY A 67 19.70 -10.55 -3.92
N PRO A 68 20.44 -10.10 -4.93
CA PRO A 68 20.61 -8.69 -5.25
C PRO A 68 19.30 -8.07 -5.76
N LEU A 69 19.08 -6.78 -5.44
CA LEU A 69 17.92 -6.04 -5.91
C LEU A 69 18.06 -5.72 -7.39
N LYS A 70 17.33 -6.43 -8.24
CA LYS A 70 17.36 -6.22 -9.71
C LYS A 70 16.21 -5.33 -10.19
N ASP A 71 15.02 -5.47 -9.59
CA ASP A 71 13.85 -4.68 -9.96
C ASP A 71 14.01 -3.21 -9.56
N PRO A 72 13.70 -2.23 -10.43
CA PRO A 72 13.78 -0.81 -10.10
C PRO A 72 12.90 -0.40 -8.90
N GLY A 73 11.72 -1.03 -8.74
CA GLY A 73 10.84 -0.79 -7.60
C GLY A 73 11.46 -1.28 -6.29
N ASP A 74 12.10 -2.47 -6.30
CA ASP A 74 12.80 -3.00 -5.13
C ASP A 74 14.01 -2.12 -4.75
N LYS A 75 14.76 -1.64 -5.75
CA LYS A 75 15.86 -0.69 -5.52
C LYS A 75 15.36 0.59 -4.87
N LEU A 76 14.25 1.14 -5.37
CA LEU A 76 13.64 2.33 -4.80
C LEU A 76 13.16 2.09 -3.36
N GLN A 77 12.46 0.98 -3.14
CA GLN A 77 11.81 0.68 -1.86
C GLN A 77 12.78 0.17 -0.79
N CYS A 78 13.77 -0.63 -1.18
CA CYS A 78 14.63 -1.40 -0.29
C CYS A 78 16.13 -1.11 -0.43
N GLY A 79 16.55 -0.36 -1.46
CA GLY A 79 17.96 -0.21 -1.84
C GLY A 79 18.75 0.81 -1.00
N GLN A 80 18.11 1.52 -0.07
CA GLN A 80 18.76 2.52 0.76
C GLN A 80 18.99 2.00 2.18
N ASP A 81 20.05 2.47 2.86
CA ASP A 81 20.34 2.10 4.26
C ASP A 81 19.19 2.43 5.21
N LYS A 82 18.43 3.47 4.92
CA LYS A 82 17.19 3.84 5.60
C LYS A 82 16.13 4.09 4.55
N PRO A 83 15.40 3.05 4.11
CA PRO A 83 14.31 3.24 3.16
C PRO A 83 13.33 4.29 3.69
N PRO A 84 12.93 5.25 2.87
CA PRO A 84 12.01 6.32 3.29
C PRO A 84 10.58 5.81 3.47
N PHE A 85 10.36 4.51 3.26
CA PHE A 85 9.04 3.91 3.24
C PHE A 85 8.75 3.08 4.49
N GLY A 86 7.61 3.34 5.11
CA GLY A 86 6.98 2.46 6.11
C GLY A 86 5.86 1.64 5.45
N LEU A 87 4.62 2.09 5.61
CA LEU A 87 3.47 1.54 4.88
C LEU A 87 3.39 2.16 3.49
N VAL A 88 3.53 1.33 2.46
CA VAL A 88 3.32 1.70 1.05
C VAL A 88 2.04 1.08 0.53
N VAL A 89 1.40 1.72 -0.42
CA VAL A 89 0.23 1.15 -1.08
C VAL A 89 0.62 -0.14 -1.79
N HIS A 90 -0.21 -1.18 -1.64
CA HIS A 90 -0.20 -2.35 -2.52
C HIS A 90 -1.25 -2.18 -3.62
N GLY A 91 -2.50 -1.90 -3.24
CA GLY A 91 -3.57 -1.68 -4.19
C GLY A 91 -4.90 -1.31 -3.54
N LEU A 92 -5.93 -1.17 -4.36
CA LEU A 92 -7.32 -1.03 -3.94
C LEU A 92 -8.12 -2.14 -4.61
N TRP A 93 -8.49 -3.14 -3.83
CA TRP A 93 -9.05 -4.39 -4.32
C TRP A 93 -10.55 -4.49 -4.05
N GLY A 94 -11.32 -4.77 -5.10
CA GLY A 94 -12.72 -5.14 -4.92
C GLY A 94 -12.83 -6.60 -4.48
N GLU A 95 -13.58 -6.86 -3.40
CA GLU A 95 -13.77 -8.19 -2.84
C GLU A 95 -15.26 -8.53 -2.69
N THR A 96 -15.58 -9.83 -2.74
CA THR A 96 -16.93 -10.35 -2.55
C THR A 96 -17.15 -10.73 -1.08
N ASP A 97 -16.33 -11.65 -0.56
CA ASP A 97 -16.47 -12.27 0.77
C ASP A 97 -15.12 -12.60 1.45
N GLY A 98 -14.02 -12.04 0.96
CA GLY A 98 -12.66 -12.26 1.48
C GLY A 98 -11.97 -13.52 0.97
N THR A 99 -12.69 -14.48 0.40
CA THR A 99 -12.14 -15.68 -0.27
C THR A 99 -12.30 -15.61 -1.79
N ASN A 100 -13.29 -14.86 -2.25
CA ASN A 100 -13.56 -14.60 -3.63
C ASN A 100 -13.46 -13.11 -3.95
N TRP A 101 -12.95 -12.82 -5.12
CA TRP A 101 -12.87 -11.46 -5.66
C TRP A 101 -12.85 -11.51 -7.18
N PRO A 102 -13.37 -10.50 -7.87
CA PRO A 102 -13.18 -10.37 -9.30
C PRO A 102 -11.72 -10.03 -9.59
N GLN A 103 -11.15 -10.65 -10.62
CA GLN A 103 -9.79 -10.38 -11.04
C GLN A 103 -9.60 -10.62 -12.53
N TRP A 104 -8.65 -9.87 -13.12
CA TRP A 104 -8.30 -9.95 -14.53
C TRP A 104 -9.52 -9.75 -15.46
N CYS A 105 -10.43 -8.86 -15.06
CA CYS A 105 -11.63 -8.59 -15.83
C CYS A 105 -11.29 -7.98 -17.18
N ALA A 106 -12.01 -8.42 -18.21
CA ALA A 106 -11.97 -7.75 -19.52
C ALA A 106 -12.53 -6.33 -19.39
N THR A 107 -11.79 -5.35 -19.88
CA THR A 107 -12.21 -3.94 -19.85
C THR A 107 -11.79 -3.22 -21.12
N LYS A 108 -12.59 -2.22 -21.55
CA LYS A 108 -12.22 -1.26 -22.58
C LYS A 108 -11.55 -0.01 -22.01
N ALA A 109 -11.51 0.12 -20.68
CA ALA A 109 -10.87 1.24 -20.02
C ALA A 109 -9.34 1.20 -20.25
N PRO A 110 -8.71 2.30 -20.69
CA PRO A 110 -7.29 2.31 -21.01
C PRO A 110 -6.45 2.09 -19.75
N ALA A 111 -5.33 1.38 -19.93
CA ALA A 111 -4.32 1.21 -18.88
C ALA A 111 -3.68 2.56 -18.50
N PRO A 112 -3.07 2.66 -17.30
CA PRO A 112 -2.34 3.87 -16.93
C PRO A 112 -1.15 4.10 -17.86
N THR A 113 -0.89 5.35 -18.18
CA THR A 113 0.28 5.78 -18.97
C THR A 113 1.53 5.83 -18.09
N LEU A 114 2.71 5.85 -18.71
CA LEU A 114 3.98 5.95 -17.97
C LEU A 114 4.05 7.18 -17.06
N PRO A 115 3.70 8.42 -17.47
CA PRO A 115 3.67 9.55 -16.55
C PRO A 115 2.69 9.39 -15.37
N GLN A 116 1.57 8.70 -15.59
CA GLN A 116 0.63 8.41 -14.50
C GLN A 116 1.22 7.45 -13.47
N LEU A 117 1.96 6.42 -13.90
CA LEU A 117 2.65 5.51 -12.98
C LEU A 117 3.77 6.22 -12.23
N GLN A 118 4.61 6.99 -12.93
CA GLN A 118 5.70 7.77 -12.33
C GLN A 118 5.21 8.70 -11.21
N LYS A 119 4.06 9.34 -11.41
CA LYS A 119 3.44 10.26 -10.43
C LYS A 119 3.15 9.58 -9.09
N HIS A 120 2.97 8.27 -9.06
CA HIS A 120 2.56 7.52 -7.87
C HIS A 120 3.69 6.70 -7.23
N LEU A 121 4.93 6.79 -7.71
CA LEU A 121 6.08 6.03 -7.17
C LEU A 121 6.35 6.31 -5.69
N CYS A 122 6.01 7.51 -5.18
CA CYS A 122 6.16 7.83 -3.76
C CYS A 122 5.17 7.12 -2.83
N ILE A 123 4.09 6.60 -3.36
CA ILE A 123 3.08 5.85 -2.58
C ILE A 123 3.10 4.36 -2.90
N MET A 124 3.52 4.00 -4.11
CA MET A 124 3.71 2.64 -4.61
C MET A 124 5.00 2.60 -5.43
N PRO A 125 6.14 2.17 -4.86
CA PRO A 125 7.47 2.32 -5.44
C PRO A 125 7.76 1.52 -6.72
N SER A 126 6.85 0.66 -7.18
CA SER A 126 7.02 -0.17 -8.38
C SER A 126 5.97 0.11 -9.44
N ALA A 127 6.38 0.65 -10.59
CA ALA A 127 5.49 0.84 -11.73
C ALA A 127 4.97 -0.50 -12.30
N ALA A 128 5.75 -1.57 -12.19
CA ALA A 128 5.32 -2.91 -12.57
C ALA A 128 4.17 -3.40 -11.67
N THR A 129 4.29 -3.22 -10.37
CA THR A 129 3.23 -3.53 -9.41
C THR A 129 2.01 -2.63 -9.65
N GLN A 130 2.20 -1.33 -9.89
CA GLN A 130 1.09 -0.44 -10.22
C GLN A 130 0.31 -0.93 -11.46
N MET A 131 1.00 -1.35 -12.51
CA MET A 131 0.36 -1.90 -13.72
C MET A 131 -0.33 -3.23 -13.42
N HIS A 132 0.28 -4.09 -12.59
CA HIS A 132 -0.31 -5.37 -12.15
C HIS A 132 -1.62 -5.13 -11.40
N GLU A 133 -1.62 -4.24 -10.42
CA GLU A 133 -2.79 -3.92 -9.59
C GLU A 133 -3.95 -3.36 -10.42
N TRP A 134 -3.64 -2.50 -11.39
CA TRP A 134 -4.66 -2.05 -12.34
C TRP A 134 -5.25 -3.23 -13.13
N LYS A 135 -4.41 -4.05 -13.76
CA LYS A 135 -4.87 -5.17 -14.61
C LYS A 135 -5.63 -6.23 -13.84
N LYS A 136 -5.17 -6.56 -12.63
CA LYS A 136 -5.75 -7.61 -11.82
C LYS A 136 -7.02 -7.16 -11.11
N HIS A 137 -7.01 -5.98 -10.50
CA HIS A 137 -8.07 -5.51 -9.61
C HIS A 137 -8.78 -4.27 -10.15
N GLY A 138 -8.06 -3.23 -10.52
CA GLY A 138 -8.64 -1.97 -10.96
C GLY A 138 -9.54 -2.11 -12.19
N ALA A 139 -9.16 -2.96 -13.14
CA ALA A 139 -9.94 -3.26 -14.35
C ALA A 139 -11.32 -3.88 -14.07
N CYS A 140 -11.54 -4.42 -12.88
CA CYS A 140 -12.82 -4.95 -12.42
C CYS A 140 -13.71 -3.90 -11.73
N GLY A 141 -13.17 -2.73 -11.45
CA GLY A 141 -13.88 -1.68 -10.71
C GLY A 141 -14.56 -0.66 -11.62
N PRO A 142 -15.12 0.41 -11.02
CA PRO A 142 -15.93 1.40 -11.72
C PRO A 142 -15.10 2.49 -12.43
N TRP A 143 -13.79 2.37 -12.48
CA TRP A 143 -12.93 3.40 -13.06
C TRP A 143 -12.92 3.38 -14.59
N THR A 144 -12.99 4.58 -15.15
CA THR A 144 -12.97 4.77 -16.61
C THR A 144 -11.59 4.62 -17.25
N SER A 145 -10.53 4.56 -16.42
CA SER A 145 -9.15 4.34 -16.86
C SER A 145 -8.25 3.91 -15.69
N GLY A 146 -7.10 3.35 -15.99
CA GLY A 146 -6.05 3.07 -15.00
C GLY A 146 -5.52 4.32 -14.31
N GLY A 147 -5.51 5.46 -15.02
CA GLY A 147 -5.18 6.75 -14.42
C GLY A 147 -6.22 7.19 -13.37
N ALA A 148 -7.51 6.98 -13.63
CA ALA A 148 -8.59 7.28 -12.68
C ALA A 148 -8.54 6.37 -11.44
N TYR A 149 -8.21 5.09 -11.63
CA TYR A 149 -7.96 4.16 -10.53
C TYR A 149 -6.84 4.67 -9.60
N TRP A 150 -5.67 4.96 -10.15
CA TRP A 150 -4.53 5.42 -9.37
C TRP A 150 -4.78 6.80 -8.73
N GLN A 151 -5.56 7.65 -9.37
CA GLN A 151 -5.98 8.92 -8.75
C GLN A 151 -6.88 8.68 -7.53
N SER A 152 -7.79 7.69 -7.56
CA SER A 152 -8.61 7.31 -6.40
C SER A 152 -7.76 6.72 -5.27
N VAL A 153 -6.80 5.84 -5.61
CA VAL A 153 -5.82 5.30 -4.68
C VAL A 153 -5.01 6.42 -4.00
N ALA A 154 -4.51 7.37 -4.78
CA ALA A 154 -3.72 8.49 -4.25
C ALA A 154 -4.55 9.41 -3.36
N ARG A 155 -5.81 9.70 -3.71
CA ARG A 155 -6.73 10.49 -2.86
C ARG A 155 -6.96 9.81 -1.52
N LEU A 156 -7.20 8.50 -1.53
CA LEU A 156 -7.41 7.73 -0.29
C LEU A 156 -6.14 7.72 0.56
N TYR A 157 -4.98 7.45 -0.04
CA TYR A 157 -3.70 7.49 0.64
C TYR A 157 -3.41 8.86 1.29
N ALA A 158 -3.72 9.96 0.59
CA ALA A 158 -3.53 11.32 1.10
C ALA A 158 -4.50 11.66 2.26
N LYS A 159 -5.72 11.12 2.23
CA LYS A 159 -6.72 11.33 3.29
C LYS A 159 -6.37 10.60 4.59
N LEU A 160 -5.70 9.46 4.49
CA LEU A 160 -5.36 8.62 5.63
C LEU A 160 -4.09 9.11 6.34
N LYS A 161 -4.15 9.19 7.66
CA LYS A 161 -2.97 9.34 8.52
C LYS A 161 -2.42 7.95 8.83
N LYS A 162 -1.20 7.67 8.40
CA LYS A 162 -0.50 6.40 8.67
C LYS A 162 0.24 6.52 10.00
N PRO A 163 -0.07 5.68 11.00
CA PRO A 163 0.67 5.69 12.27
C PRO A 163 2.13 5.27 12.05
N ASP A 164 3.02 5.82 12.84
CA ASP A 164 4.43 5.42 12.87
C ASP A 164 4.58 4.11 13.66
N LEU A 165 4.54 3.00 12.94
CA LEU A 165 4.59 1.67 13.54
C LEU A 165 5.94 1.38 14.22
N TYR A 166 7.03 2.05 13.82
CA TYR A 166 8.31 1.91 14.50
C TYR A 166 8.26 2.49 15.91
N LYS A 167 7.57 3.61 16.10
CA LYS A 167 7.40 4.22 17.43
C LYS A 167 6.45 3.42 18.33
N LEU A 168 5.50 2.70 17.74
CA LEU A 168 4.55 1.88 18.48
C LEU A 168 5.14 0.55 18.94
N ALA A 169 6.13 0.02 18.21
CA ALA A 169 6.74 -1.26 18.52
C ALA A 169 7.61 -1.15 19.78
N LYS A 170 7.30 -1.99 20.79
CA LYS A 170 8.16 -2.18 21.97
C LYS A 170 9.13 -3.32 21.69
N ASP A 171 10.42 -3.05 21.75
CA ASP A 171 11.48 -4.04 21.48
C ASP A 171 11.30 -4.78 20.14
N GLY A 172 10.82 -4.05 19.13
CA GLY A 172 10.52 -4.61 17.81
C GLY A 172 9.29 -5.52 17.76
N ARG A 173 8.42 -5.50 18.79
CA ARG A 173 7.23 -6.34 18.90
C ARG A 173 5.95 -5.52 18.95
N MET A 174 4.89 -6.06 18.39
CA MET A 174 3.59 -5.43 18.37
C MET A 174 2.49 -6.50 18.20
N VAL A 175 1.32 -6.27 18.79
CA VAL A 175 0.11 -7.04 18.53
C VAL A 175 -0.77 -6.35 17.51
N SER A 176 -1.57 -7.11 16.79
CA SER A 176 -2.45 -6.57 15.73
C SER A 176 -3.41 -5.51 16.26
N ASP A 177 -3.95 -5.68 17.46
CA ASP A 177 -4.86 -4.71 18.08
C ASP A 177 -4.20 -3.34 18.31
N ALA A 178 -2.91 -3.31 18.62
CA ALA A 178 -2.17 -2.05 18.75
C ALA A 178 -2.09 -1.29 17.41
N VAL A 179 -1.98 -2.02 16.29
CA VAL A 179 -2.05 -1.42 14.94
C VAL A 179 -3.45 -0.90 14.64
N VAL A 180 -4.48 -1.69 14.94
CA VAL A 180 -5.90 -1.29 14.75
C VAL A 180 -6.17 0.00 15.52
N HIS A 181 -5.89 0.03 16.84
CA HIS A 181 -6.10 1.21 17.67
C HIS A 181 -5.33 2.43 17.16
N ALA A 182 -4.07 2.26 16.75
CA ALA A 182 -3.28 3.37 16.20
C ALA A 182 -3.89 3.96 14.91
N PHE A 183 -4.49 3.13 14.05
CA PHE A 183 -5.22 3.62 12.88
C PHE A 183 -6.54 4.32 13.25
N VAL A 184 -7.27 3.81 14.23
CA VAL A 184 -8.50 4.44 14.76
C VAL A 184 -8.18 5.82 15.34
N ASP A 185 -7.18 5.91 16.21
CA ASP A 185 -6.76 7.16 16.84
C ASP A 185 -6.30 8.21 15.82
N ALA A 186 -5.57 7.76 14.79
CA ALA A 186 -5.09 8.65 13.74
C ALA A 186 -6.18 9.08 12.75
N ASN A 187 -7.25 8.28 12.59
CA ASN A 187 -8.28 8.49 11.57
C ASN A 187 -9.69 8.36 12.17
N PRO A 188 -10.32 9.47 12.61
CA PRO A 188 -11.62 9.45 13.27
C PRO A 188 -12.76 8.76 12.49
N MET A 189 -12.61 8.60 11.17
CA MET A 189 -13.57 7.87 10.35
C MET A 189 -13.72 6.38 10.74
N PHE A 190 -12.71 5.79 11.40
CA PHE A 190 -12.76 4.41 11.88
C PHE A 190 -13.27 4.28 13.33
N LYS A 191 -13.55 5.38 14.01
CA LYS A 191 -14.18 5.34 15.32
C LYS A 191 -15.49 4.56 15.21
N ASP A 192 -15.69 3.59 16.09
CA ASP A 192 -16.83 2.66 16.09
C ASP A 192 -16.88 1.73 14.83
N ASN A 193 -15.81 1.70 14.03
CA ASN A 193 -15.66 0.89 12.81
C ASN A 193 -14.32 0.14 12.78
N GLU A 194 -13.83 -0.36 13.90
CA GLU A 194 -12.53 -1.05 14.00
C GLU A 194 -12.44 -2.29 13.11
N LYS A 195 -13.59 -2.95 12.88
CA LYS A 195 -13.69 -4.09 11.93
C LYS A 195 -13.40 -3.71 10.48
N ALA A 196 -13.35 -2.41 10.15
CA ALA A 196 -12.91 -1.92 8.86
C ALA A 196 -11.38 -1.90 8.71
N ILE A 197 -10.65 -2.32 9.74
CA ILE A 197 -9.18 -2.42 9.74
C ILE A 197 -8.82 -3.89 9.96
N GLN A 198 -8.07 -4.46 9.00
CA GLN A 198 -7.58 -5.83 9.09
C GLN A 198 -6.06 -5.81 9.05
N VAL A 199 -5.43 -6.47 10.01
CA VAL A 199 -3.97 -6.68 10.06
C VAL A 199 -3.65 -8.09 9.61
N GLN A 200 -2.78 -8.22 8.61
CA GLN A 200 -2.31 -9.51 8.12
C GLN A 200 -0.84 -9.70 8.46
N THR A 201 -0.53 -10.90 8.92
CA THR A 201 0.82 -11.33 9.24
C THR A 201 1.32 -12.39 8.25
N MET A 202 2.61 -12.68 8.29
CA MET A 202 3.26 -13.72 7.51
C MET A 202 4.37 -14.38 8.33
N PRO A 203 4.69 -15.67 8.07
CA PRO A 203 5.88 -16.27 8.64
C PRO A 203 7.13 -15.46 8.27
N ALA A 204 8.05 -15.32 9.22
CA ALA A 204 9.32 -14.65 8.97
C ALA A 204 10.15 -15.40 7.92
N ALA A 205 10.68 -14.65 6.94
CA ALA A 205 11.45 -15.25 5.85
C ALA A 205 12.86 -15.72 6.27
N ASP A 206 13.27 -15.41 7.50
CA ASP A 206 14.57 -15.79 8.08
C ASP A 206 14.61 -17.18 8.71
N GLY A 207 13.49 -17.90 8.68
CA GLY A 207 13.37 -19.24 9.28
C GLY A 207 13.32 -19.26 10.81
N SER A 208 13.18 -18.10 11.46
CA SER A 208 13.19 -17.97 12.93
C SER A 208 11.93 -18.49 13.63
N GLY A 209 10.91 -18.94 12.86
CA GLY A 209 9.60 -19.29 13.40
C GLY A 209 8.78 -18.08 13.89
N LYS A 210 9.29 -16.86 13.72
CA LYS A 210 8.59 -15.62 14.10
C LYS A 210 7.53 -15.27 13.06
N VAL A 211 6.66 -14.33 13.43
CA VAL A 211 5.60 -13.80 12.59
C VAL A 211 5.85 -12.31 12.34
N TRP A 212 5.80 -11.90 11.08
CA TRP A 212 6.01 -10.52 10.65
C TRP A 212 4.70 -9.86 10.21
N LEU A 213 4.58 -8.55 10.44
CA LEU A 213 3.53 -7.76 9.81
C LEU A 213 3.70 -7.82 8.30
N LYS A 214 2.67 -8.27 7.60
CA LYS A 214 2.63 -8.31 6.14
C LYS A 214 1.99 -7.05 5.57
N GLN A 215 0.71 -6.84 5.92
CA GLN A 215 -0.14 -5.81 5.35
C GLN A 215 -1.17 -5.30 6.35
N VAL A 216 -1.64 -4.09 6.12
CA VAL A 216 -2.84 -3.53 6.75
C VAL A 216 -3.85 -3.26 5.63
N HIS A 217 -5.06 -3.77 5.81
CA HIS A 217 -6.20 -3.51 4.94
C HIS A 217 -7.14 -2.53 5.62
N LEU A 218 -7.56 -1.50 4.89
CA LEU A 218 -8.60 -0.57 5.32
C LEU A 218 -9.76 -0.73 4.36
N CYS A 219 -10.93 -1.10 4.88
CA CYS A 219 -12.05 -1.55 4.09
C CYS A 219 -13.15 -0.49 4.01
N PHE A 220 -13.74 -0.36 2.81
CA PHE A 220 -14.67 0.70 2.47
C PHE A 220 -15.87 0.19 1.67
N GLU A 221 -16.99 0.92 1.78
CA GLU A 221 -18.17 0.71 0.94
C GLU A 221 -17.83 0.89 -0.54
N PRO A 222 -18.41 0.07 -1.43
CA PRO A 222 -18.19 0.21 -2.88
C PRO A 222 -18.79 1.49 -3.46
N LYS A 223 -19.90 1.97 -2.90
CA LYS A 223 -20.65 3.09 -3.47
C LYS A 223 -19.86 4.39 -3.44
N GLY A 224 -19.53 4.90 -4.62
CA GLY A 224 -18.87 6.20 -4.78
C GLY A 224 -17.37 6.19 -4.49
N ILE A 225 -16.74 5.01 -4.35
CA ILE A 225 -15.30 4.87 -4.12
C ILE A 225 -14.48 5.58 -5.21
N GLU A 226 -14.91 5.52 -6.45
CA GLU A 226 -14.29 6.19 -7.59
C GLU A 226 -14.44 7.72 -7.53
N LYS A 227 -15.45 8.22 -6.81
CA LYS A 227 -15.73 9.65 -6.60
C LYS A 227 -15.10 10.20 -5.34
N GLY A 228 -14.45 9.33 -4.52
CA GLY A 228 -13.79 9.72 -3.28
C GLY A 228 -14.69 9.63 -2.04
N SER A 229 -15.80 8.88 -2.11
CA SER A 229 -16.57 8.48 -0.94
C SER A 229 -15.85 7.32 -0.26
N PHE A 230 -15.28 7.58 0.92
CA PHE A 230 -14.54 6.59 1.70
C PHE A 230 -15.27 6.33 3.02
N VAL A 231 -16.34 5.56 2.95
CA VAL A 231 -17.14 5.15 4.10
C VAL A 231 -16.61 3.81 4.61
N PRO A 232 -16.14 3.70 5.87
CA PRO A 232 -15.64 2.44 6.42
C PRO A 232 -16.70 1.34 6.38
N LYS A 233 -16.26 0.14 6.08
CA LYS A 233 -17.05 -1.11 6.09
C LYS A 233 -16.22 -2.22 6.68
N ALA A 234 -16.84 -3.11 7.42
CA ALA A 234 -16.14 -4.28 7.97
C ALA A 234 -15.38 -5.04 6.88
N CYS A 235 -14.12 -5.35 7.15
CA CYS A 235 -13.32 -6.20 6.27
C CYS A 235 -13.90 -7.63 6.22
N PRO A 236 -13.75 -8.34 5.09
CA PRO A 236 -14.31 -9.68 4.92
C PRO A 236 -13.71 -10.74 5.85
N ALA A 237 -12.49 -10.51 6.32
CA ALA A 237 -11.80 -11.40 7.23
C ALA A 237 -11.29 -10.63 8.46
N PRO A 238 -11.18 -11.30 9.63
CA PRO A 238 -10.67 -10.68 10.84
C PRO A 238 -9.16 -10.38 10.73
N SER A 239 -8.65 -9.54 11.62
CA SER A 239 -7.21 -9.36 11.83
C SER A 239 -6.57 -10.64 12.38
N SER A 240 -5.30 -10.86 12.06
CA SER A 240 -4.47 -11.81 12.80
C SER A 240 -4.35 -11.33 14.25
N SER A 241 -4.50 -12.25 15.20
CA SER A 241 -4.31 -11.92 16.63
C SER A 241 -2.86 -12.12 17.11
N GLU A 242 -1.99 -12.57 16.22
CA GLU A 242 -0.63 -12.96 16.55
C GLU A 242 0.26 -11.76 16.90
N LEU A 243 1.15 -11.98 17.89
CA LEU A 243 2.26 -11.08 18.16
C LEU A 243 3.28 -11.18 17.02
N PHE A 244 3.69 -10.07 16.46
CA PHE A 244 4.71 -10.04 15.41
C PHE A 244 5.88 -9.13 15.76
N ILE A 245 7.02 -9.41 15.15
CA ILE A 245 8.24 -8.62 15.28
C ILE A 245 8.40 -7.80 13.99
N ILE A 246 8.68 -6.52 14.14
CA ILE A 246 9.08 -5.68 13.02
C ILE A 246 10.55 -6.01 12.72
N PRO A 247 10.85 -6.60 11.54
CA PRO A 247 12.24 -6.93 11.23
C PRO A 247 13.07 -5.67 11.03
N THR A 248 14.37 -5.77 11.28
CA THR A 248 15.32 -4.75 10.83
C THR A 248 15.29 -4.64 9.31
N LEU A 249 15.49 -3.44 8.82
CA LEU A 249 15.58 -3.22 7.37
C LEU A 249 16.75 -4.01 6.80
N ARG A 250 16.56 -4.56 5.60
CA ARG A 250 17.64 -5.20 4.87
C ARG A 250 18.70 -4.16 4.52
N LYS A 251 19.95 -4.45 4.87
CA LYS A 251 21.06 -3.69 4.32
C LYS A 251 21.19 -4.02 2.83
N PRO A 252 21.42 -3.04 1.95
CA PRO A 252 21.81 -3.32 0.56
C PRO A 252 23.04 -4.24 0.53
N ALA A 253 23.01 -5.20 -0.36
CA ALA A 253 24.17 -6.07 -0.61
C ALA A 253 25.20 -5.35 -1.45
#